data_e9741838a19cfa50de8497e64032beab
#
_entry.id   e9741838a19cfa50de8497e64032beab
#
_cell.length_a   1.000
_cell.length_b   1.000
_cell.length_c   1.000
_cell.angle_alpha   90.00
_cell.angle_beta   90.00
_cell.angle_gamma   90.00
#
_symmetry.space_group_name_H-M   'P 1'
#
loop_
_entity.id
_entity.type
_entity.pdbx_description
1 polymer ?
#
loop_
_entity_poly.entity_id
_entity_poly.type
_entity_poly.pdbx_seq_one_letter_code
_entity_poly.pdbx_strand_id
1 'polypeptide(L)'
;MMDAVQICPSAYVVDGDTLRCGQLRLRLLGIDAPELPGHCARYRECAPGDGFSSKRSLIDALRNGRVSYSIVTTDRFGRYVVMAWAGRINLSCWQLQRAQAIYKPRWDNGGLVRAACR
;
A
#
# COMPACT_ATOMS: atom_id res chain seq x y z
N MET A 1 -2.71 -6.39 19.58
CA MET A 1 -3.62 -7.23 18.79
C MET A 1 -4.01 -6.47 17.53
N MET A 2 -3.90 -7.11 16.38
CA MET A 2 -4.34 -6.48 15.14
C MET A 2 -5.85 -6.41 15.07
N ASP A 3 -6.36 -5.35 14.45
CA ASP A 3 -7.78 -5.24 14.20
C ASP A 3 -8.28 -6.40 13.33
N ALA A 4 -9.56 -6.65 13.38
CA ALA A 4 -10.18 -7.65 12.54
C ALA A 4 -9.95 -7.34 11.07
N VAL A 5 -9.83 -8.38 10.24
CA VAL A 5 -9.72 -8.24 8.80
C VAL A 5 -11.07 -7.83 8.23
N GLN A 6 -11.05 -6.84 7.37
CA GLN A 6 -12.24 -6.33 6.70
C GLN A 6 -12.14 -6.57 5.20
N ILE A 7 -13.29 -6.74 4.58
CA ILE A 7 -13.37 -6.96 3.13
C ILE A 7 -13.61 -5.62 2.44
N CYS A 8 -12.91 -5.42 1.33
CA CYS A 8 -13.16 -4.30 0.43
C CYS A 8 -13.78 -4.83 -0.86
N PRO A 9 -15.11 -4.75 -1.03
CA PRO A 9 -15.75 -5.40 -2.18
C PRO A 9 -15.32 -4.83 -3.53
N SER A 10 -14.96 -3.55 -3.57
CA SER A 10 -14.59 -2.89 -4.82
C SER A 10 -13.46 -1.91 -4.55
N ALA A 11 -12.24 -2.43 -4.61
CA ALA A 11 -11.05 -1.62 -4.36
C ALA A 11 -10.65 -0.85 -5.62
N TYR A 12 -10.31 0.41 -5.43
CA TYR A 12 -9.77 1.28 -6.48
C TYR A 12 -8.32 1.62 -6.17
N VAL A 13 -7.43 1.48 -7.15
CA VAL A 13 -6.01 1.82 -6.99
C VAL A 13 -5.82 3.31 -7.30
N VAL A 14 -5.36 4.06 -6.29
CA VAL A 14 -5.06 5.48 -6.44
C VAL A 14 -3.67 5.65 -7.05
N ASP A 15 -2.68 5.00 -6.45
CA ASP A 15 -1.30 4.95 -6.92
C ASP A 15 -0.64 3.68 -6.36
N GLY A 16 0.69 3.58 -6.45
CA GLY A 16 1.39 2.34 -6.10
C GLY A 16 1.35 1.93 -4.64
N ASP A 17 0.91 2.77 -3.73
CA ASP A 17 0.83 2.46 -2.30
C ASP A 17 -0.49 2.87 -1.65
N THR A 18 -1.50 3.24 -2.43
CA THR A 18 -2.76 3.72 -1.88
C THR A 18 -3.95 3.13 -2.64
N LEU A 19 -4.89 2.58 -1.87
CA LEU A 19 -6.16 2.08 -2.37
C LEU A 19 -7.31 2.94 -1.85
N ARG A 20 -8.42 2.90 -2.56
CA ARG A 20 -9.70 3.38 -2.07
C ARG A 20 -10.66 2.22 -1.87
N CYS A 21 -11.30 2.22 -0.71
CA CYS A 21 -12.38 1.29 -0.42
C CYS A 21 -13.61 2.11 -0.05
N GLY A 22 -14.49 2.35 -1.03
CA GLY A 22 -15.58 3.30 -0.85
C GLY A 22 -15.02 4.70 -0.58
N GLN A 23 -15.38 5.27 0.55
CA GLN A 23 -14.89 6.58 0.98
C GLN A 23 -13.55 6.50 1.74
N LEU A 24 -13.12 5.30 2.08
CA LEU A 24 -11.89 5.12 2.87
C LEU A 24 -10.66 5.13 1.98
N ARG A 25 -9.65 5.87 2.40
CA ARG A 25 -8.34 5.83 1.77
C ARG A 25 -7.44 4.91 2.60
N LEU A 26 -6.87 3.91 1.95
CA LEU A 26 -6.05 2.89 2.58
C LEU A 26 -4.62 3.01 2.07
N ARG A 27 -3.71 3.37 2.95
CA ARG A 27 -2.29 3.42 2.62
C ARG A 27 -1.63 2.12 3.03
N LEU A 28 -0.90 1.51 2.11
CA LEU A 28 -0.20 0.24 2.38
C LEU A 28 0.95 0.48 3.37
N LEU A 29 0.99 -0.32 4.42
CA LEU A 29 1.96 -0.21 5.50
C LEU A 29 3.39 -0.44 5.00
N GLY A 30 4.32 0.36 5.51
CA GLY A 30 5.75 0.08 5.44
C GLY A 30 6.42 0.35 4.10
N ILE A 31 5.71 0.84 3.11
CA ILE A 31 6.27 1.09 1.78
C ILE A 31 6.03 2.52 1.32
N ASP A 32 6.86 2.95 0.37
CA ASP A 32 6.69 4.24 -0.30
C ASP A 32 6.87 3.99 -1.80
N ALA A 33 5.80 4.19 -2.56
CA ALA A 33 5.81 4.03 -4.01
C ALA A 33 6.13 5.35 -4.70
N PRO A 34 6.67 5.30 -5.94
CA PRO A 34 6.87 6.51 -6.73
C PRO A 34 5.55 7.24 -6.94
N GLU A 35 5.58 8.55 -6.81
CA GLU A 35 4.41 9.38 -7.07
C GLU A 35 4.12 9.41 -8.57
N LEU A 36 2.86 9.61 -8.92
CA LEU A 36 2.49 9.90 -10.30
C LEU A 36 3.14 11.23 -10.72
N PRO A 37 3.44 11.42 -12.01
CA PRO A 37 4.08 12.66 -12.45
C PRO A 37 3.33 13.90 -11.97
N GLY A 38 4.07 14.87 -11.42
CA GLY A 38 3.52 16.11 -10.91
C GLY A 38 2.91 16.04 -9.51
N HIS A 39 2.84 14.85 -8.89
CA HIS A 39 2.22 14.69 -7.58
C HIS A 39 3.21 14.73 -6.42
N CYS A 40 4.52 14.76 -6.71
CA CYS A 40 5.51 14.86 -5.65
C CYS A 40 5.59 16.30 -5.13
N ALA A 41 5.28 16.48 -3.85
CA ALA A 41 5.35 17.80 -3.24
C ALA A 41 6.80 18.29 -3.19
N ARG A 42 7.02 19.60 -3.42
CA ARG A 42 8.37 20.19 -3.51
C ARG A 42 9.20 19.99 -2.26
N TYR A 43 8.56 19.91 -1.10
CA TYR A 43 9.24 19.86 0.19
C TYR A 43 9.56 18.44 0.64
N ARG A 44 9.24 17.42 -0.17
CA ARG A 44 9.51 16.05 0.24
C ARG A 44 10.35 15.33 -0.80
N GLU A 45 11.14 14.39 -0.30
CA GLU A 45 11.87 13.46 -1.13
C GLU A 45 10.96 12.28 -1.45
N CYS A 46 10.62 12.11 -2.71
CA CYS A 46 9.72 11.05 -3.15
C CYS A 46 10.52 9.82 -3.57
N ALA A 47 9.88 8.64 -3.46
CA ALA A 47 10.52 7.40 -3.88
C ALA A 47 10.89 7.47 -5.36
N PRO A 48 12.04 6.91 -5.75
CA PRO A 48 12.43 6.88 -7.16
C PRO A 48 11.59 5.88 -7.94
N GLY A 49 11.51 6.08 -9.24
CA GLY A 49 10.83 5.16 -10.14
C GLY A 49 9.66 5.78 -10.88
N ASP A 50 8.95 4.92 -11.60
CA ASP A 50 7.83 5.33 -12.44
C ASP A 50 6.51 5.08 -11.69
N GLY A 51 5.80 6.17 -11.38
CA GLY A 51 4.53 6.10 -10.67
C GLY A 51 3.45 5.33 -11.44
N PHE A 52 3.42 5.42 -12.76
CA PHE A 52 2.47 4.66 -13.58
C PHE A 52 2.76 3.16 -13.51
N SER A 53 4.03 2.78 -13.59
CA SER A 53 4.45 1.38 -13.47
C SER A 53 4.06 0.80 -12.11
N SER A 54 4.30 1.57 -11.06
CA SER A 54 3.97 1.16 -9.70
C SER A 54 2.45 1.01 -9.52
N LYS A 55 1.67 1.95 -10.03
CA LYS A 55 0.21 1.87 -10.00
C LYS A 55 -0.29 0.63 -10.75
N ARG A 56 0.24 0.40 -11.94
CA ARG A 56 -0.14 -0.76 -12.76
C ARG A 56 0.18 -2.07 -12.08
N SER A 57 1.33 -2.14 -11.42
CA SER A 57 1.72 -3.31 -10.64
C SER A 57 0.70 -3.61 -9.54
N LEU A 58 0.23 -2.60 -8.84
CA LEU A 58 -0.76 -2.79 -7.79
C LEU A 58 -2.12 -3.22 -8.38
N ILE A 59 -2.50 -2.65 -9.51
CA ILE A 59 -3.71 -3.09 -10.22
C ILE A 59 -3.61 -4.59 -10.55
N ASP A 60 -2.45 -5.03 -11.05
CA ASP A 60 -2.23 -6.44 -11.35
C ASP A 60 -2.32 -7.32 -10.10
N ALA A 61 -1.81 -6.83 -8.98
CA ALA A 61 -1.89 -7.57 -7.72
C ALA A 61 -3.33 -7.88 -7.32
N LEU A 62 -4.26 -6.97 -7.59
CA LEU A 62 -5.66 -7.14 -7.21
C LEU A 62 -6.35 -8.29 -7.95
N ARG A 63 -5.75 -8.79 -9.03
CA ARG A 63 -6.28 -9.95 -9.76
C ARG A 63 -6.13 -11.25 -8.98
N ASN A 64 -5.34 -11.25 -7.90
CA ASN A 64 -5.09 -12.46 -7.12
C ASN A 64 -6.24 -12.86 -6.21
N GLY A 65 -7.27 -12.05 -6.12
CA GLY A 65 -8.44 -12.40 -5.33
C GLY A 65 -9.10 -11.22 -4.67
N ARG A 66 -10.02 -11.54 -3.78
CA ARG A 66 -10.78 -10.54 -3.03
C ARG A 66 -9.81 -9.69 -2.18
N VAL A 67 -10.05 -8.38 -2.15
CA VAL A 67 -9.23 -7.47 -1.34
C VAL A 67 -9.75 -7.47 0.09
N SER A 68 -8.83 -7.65 1.03
CA SER A 68 -9.09 -7.54 2.46
C SER A 68 -8.00 -6.68 3.10
N TYR A 69 -8.30 -6.11 4.25
CA TYR A 69 -7.35 -5.27 4.94
C TYR A 69 -7.56 -5.31 6.45
N SER A 70 -6.49 -5.00 7.18
CA SER A 70 -6.50 -4.83 8.62
C SER A 70 -5.89 -3.48 8.95
N ILE A 71 -6.62 -2.64 9.67
CA ILE A 71 -6.16 -1.29 10.02
C ILE A 71 -5.11 -1.40 11.11
N VAL A 72 -3.93 -0.82 10.85
CA VAL A 72 -2.82 -0.78 11.81
C VAL A 72 -2.81 0.55 12.55
N THR A 73 -2.95 1.66 11.81
CA THR A 73 -2.97 3.00 12.39
C THR A 73 -3.61 3.96 11.39
N THR A 74 -3.61 5.24 11.72
CA THR A 74 -4.04 6.29 10.80
C THR A 74 -2.90 7.29 10.63
N ASP A 75 -2.80 7.91 9.47
CA ASP A 75 -1.83 8.97 9.28
C ASP A 75 -2.48 10.35 9.48
N ARG A 76 -1.64 11.38 9.47
CA ARG A 76 -2.10 12.74 9.70
C ARG A 76 -2.91 13.32 8.55
N PHE A 77 -2.98 12.62 7.42
CA PHE A 77 -3.75 13.06 6.24
C PHE A 77 -5.12 12.38 6.17
N GLY A 78 -5.51 11.65 7.21
CA GLY A 78 -6.79 10.98 7.28
C GLY A 78 -6.87 9.66 6.53
N ARG A 79 -5.74 9.08 6.13
CA ARG A 79 -5.70 7.76 5.55
C ARG A 79 -5.53 6.71 6.64
N TYR A 80 -6.18 5.56 6.45
CA TYR A 80 -5.89 4.39 7.27
C TYR A 80 -4.65 3.70 6.74
N VAL A 81 -3.71 3.42 7.63
CA VAL A 81 -2.51 2.66 7.27
C VAL A 81 -2.81 1.20 7.55
N VAL A 82 -2.67 0.35 6.54
CA VAL A 82 -3.22 -1.00 6.59
C VAL A 82 -2.22 -2.06 6.14
N MET A 83 -2.37 -3.26 6.68
CA MET A 83 -1.94 -4.48 5.99
C MET A 83 -3.09 -4.85 5.06
N ALA A 84 -2.79 -5.16 3.81
CA ALA A 84 -3.83 -5.50 2.85
C ALA A 84 -3.40 -6.66 1.96
N TRP A 85 -4.39 -7.40 1.50
CA TRP A 85 -4.19 -8.60 0.69
C TRP A 85 -5.16 -8.61 -0.48
N ALA A 86 -4.74 -9.24 -1.57
CA ALA A 86 -5.64 -9.70 -2.63
C ALA A 86 -5.54 -11.22 -2.63
N GLY A 87 -6.62 -11.90 -2.25
CA GLY A 87 -6.51 -13.32 -1.95
C GLY A 87 -5.50 -13.53 -0.83
N ARG A 88 -4.46 -14.31 -1.10
CA ARG A 88 -3.38 -14.56 -0.14
C ARG A 88 -2.17 -13.66 -0.33
N ILE A 89 -2.18 -12.82 -1.33
CA ILE A 89 -1.03 -11.98 -1.69
C ILE A 89 -1.04 -10.71 -0.84
N ASN A 90 0.01 -10.52 -0.04
CA ASN A 90 0.22 -9.29 0.72
C ASN A 90 0.64 -8.19 -0.27
N LEU A 91 -0.10 -7.09 -0.29
CA LEU A 91 0.08 -6.06 -1.30
C LEU A 91 1.36 -5.24 -1.09
N SER A 92 1.77 -5.00 0.15
CA SER A 92 3.07 -4.37 0.43
C SER A 92 4.21 -5.25 -0.07
N CYS A 93 4.15 -6.55 0.22
CA CYS A 93 5.18 -7.50 -0.23
C CYS A 93 5.23 -7.59 -1.76
N TRP A 94 4.07 -7.58 -2.41
CA TRP A 94 4.00 -7.62 -3.88
C TRP A 94 4.77 -6.46 -4.49
N GLN A 95 4.54 -5.25 -4.01
CA GLN A 95 5.21 -4.06 -4.54
C GLN A 95 6.70 -4.07 -4.25
N LEU A 96 7.11 -4.50 -3.07
CA LEU A 96 8.52 -4.59 -2.72
C LEU A 96 9.25 -5.64 -3.56
N GLN A 97 8.66 -6.81 -3.75
CA GLN A 97 9.26 -7.90 -4.51
C GLN A 97 9.45 -7.55 -5.99
N ARG A 98 8.64 -6.64 -6.51
CA ARG A 98 8.69 -6.20 -7.89
C ARG A 98 9.42 -4.88 -8.07
N ALA A 99 10.06 -4.38 -7.01
CA ALA A 99 10.79 -3.12 -7.01
C ALA A 99 9.90 -1.93 -7.43
N GLN A 100 8.62 -2.00 -7.10
CA GLN A 100 7.66 -0.93 -7.40
C GLN A 100 7.41 -0.02 -6.20
N ALA A 101 8.09 -0.26 -5.11
CA ALA A 101 8.08 0.58 -3.92
C ALA A 101 9.35 0.30 -3.12
N ILE A 102 9.71 1.23 -2.25
CA ILE A 102 10.84 1.03 -1.33
C ILE A 102 10.30 0.77 0.07
N TYR A 103 11.07 -0.02 0.82
CA TYR A 103 10.74 -0.33 2.21
C TYR A 103 11.12 0.83 3.11
N LYS A 104 10.19 1.23 4.00
CA LYS A 104 10.40 2.31 4.97
C LYS A 104 10.29 1.72 6.38
N PRO A 105 11.42 1.36 7.01
CA PRO A 105 11.39 0.73 8.34
C PRO A 105 10.64 1.55 9.40
N ARG A 106 10.75 2.88 9.34
CA ARG A 106 10.08 3.76 10.30
C ARG A 106 8.56 3.75 10.16
N TRP A 107 8.05 3.32 9.01
CA TRP A 107 6.62 3.29 8.73
C TRP A 107 6.02 1.90 8.93
N ASP A 108 6.82 0.93 9.36
CA ASP A 108 6.42 -0.47 9.38
C ASP A 108 5.82 -0.94 10.72
N ASN A 109 5.60 -0.01 11.64
CA ASN A 109 4.93 -0.30 12.91
C ASN A 109 5.49 -1.55 13.62
N GLY A 110 6.80 -1.55 13.83
CA GLY A 110 7.46 -2.66 14.54
C GLY A 110 7.87 -3.83 13.67
N GLY A 111 7.81 -3.68 12.35
CA GLY A 111 8.33 -4.71 11.45
C GLY A 111 7.29 -5.71 10.95
N LEU A 112 6.02 -5.32 10.91
CA LEU A 112 4.94 -6.20 10.43
C LEU A 112 5.14 -6.63 8.98
N VAL A 113 5.45 -5.67 8.09
CA VAL A 113 5.69 -5.96 6.67
C VAL A 113 6.97 -6.77 6.50
N ARG A 114 8.02 -6.37 7.21
CA ARG A 114 9.29 -7.10 7.17
C ARG A 114 9.10 -8.56 7.54
N ALA A 115 8.32 -8.85 8.57
CA ALA A 115 8.03 -10.22 8.98
C ALA A 115 7.18 -10.96 7.95
N ALA A 116 6.23 -10.27 7.31
CA ALA A 116 5.30 -10.88 6.34
C ALA A 116 5.96 -11.18 5.00
N CYS A 117 6.98 -10.43 4.61
CA CYS A 117 7.58 -10.49 3.27
C CYS A 117 8.82 -11.40 3.18
N ARG A 118 8.90 -12.39 3.98
CA ARG A 118 10.02 -13.33 3.95
C ARG A 118 9.97 -14.30 2.78
#